data_14dec3ab6e121294431ed77b80adf6ff
#
_entry.id   14dec3ab6e121294431ed77b80adf6ff
#
_cell.length_a   1.000
_cell.length_b   1.000
_cell.length_c   1.000
_cell.angle_alpha   90.00
_cell.angle_beta   90.00
_cell.angle_gamma   90.00
#
_symmetry.space_group_name_H-M   'P 1'
#
loop_
_entity.id
_entity.type
_entity.pdbx_description
1 polymer ?
#
loop_
_entity_poly.entity_id
_entity_poly.type
_entity_poly.pdbx_seq_one_letter_code
_entity_poly.pdbx_strand_id
1 'polypeptide(L)'
;MNNLENTNLNETVATTNGANKYNLKKIDTESIKNNVLMNNTFYAFKKAGNCRICLSLAEFGAIFIGSIIVGAIFSTFLPSIISMIIFVALFVYGLIFLRNKNSRAAYNNYLENQMIAIYKNDLAVLNFVPENIDYQTIKMIEVSGENYDIAKYNLIKSAFYLGADGVINITHSSTAYATSTVTGSISTNSSSRVTGNINTDTKITTNVYMQGMAIKLVW
;
A
#
# COMPACT_ATOMS: atom_id res chain seq x y z
N MET A 1 -7.56 3.88 -56.70
CA MET A 1 -8.02 3.45 -55.34
C MET A 1 -6.94 2.77 -54.54
N ASN A 2 -5.67 3.15 -54.63
CA ASN A 2 -4.54 2.42 -53.97
C ASN A 2 -3.65 3.29 -53.04
N ASN A 3 -4.06 4.52 -52.70
CA ASN A 3 -3.21 5.39 -51.86
C ASN A 3 -3.67 5.53 -50.40
N LEU A 4 -4.82 4.97 -50.01
CA LEU A 4 -5.34 5.09 -48.65
C LEU A 4 -4.86 3.96 -47.70
N GLU A 5 -4.51 2.78 -48.25
CA GLU A 5 -3.99 1.69 -47.42
C GLU A 5 -2.51 1.84 -47.06
N ASN A 6 -1.71 2.51 -47.90
CA ASN A 6 -0.27 2.69 -47.61
C ASN A 6 0.03 3.75 -46.56
N THR A 7 -0.83 4.76 -46.39
CA THR A 7 -0.66 5.80 -45.36
C THR A 7 -0.89 5.24 -43.96
N ASN A 8 -1.93 4.42 -43.78
CA ASN A 8 -2.25 3.81 -42.50
C ASN A 8 -1.20 2.77 -42.05
N LEU A 9 -0.62 2.01 -42.99
CA LEU A 9 0.42 1.05 -42.64
C LEU A 9 1.74 1.73 -42.21
N ASN A 10 2.10 2.83 -42.84
CA ASN A 10 3.32 3.57 -42.49
C ASN A 10 3.18 4.34 -41.16
N GLU A 11 2.00 4.89 -40.86
CA GLU A 11 1.74 5.52 -39.54
C GLU A 11 1.71 4.49 -38.41
N THR A 12 1.09 3.32 -38.62
CA THR A 12 1.06 2.26 -37.61
C THR A 12 2.46 1.69 -37.34
N VAL A 13 3.31 1.57 -38.36
CA VAL A 13 4.71 1.11 -38.21
C VAL A 13 5.57 2.17 -37.55
N ALA A 14 5.35 3.46 -37.82
CA ALA A 14 6.08 4.54 -37.19
C ALA A 14 5.73 4.67 -35.70
N THR A 15 4.47 4.52 -35.33
CA THR A 15 4.01 4.55 -33.93
C THR A 15 4.50 3.34 -33.14
N THR A 16 4.51 2.14 -33.72
CA THR A 16 5.03 0.93 -33.08
C THR A 16 6.55 1.01 -32.88
N ASN A 17 7.30 1.55 -33.84
CA ASN A 17 8.74 1.76 -33.70
C ASN A 17 9.07 2.83 -32.63
N GLY A 18 8.27 3.89 -32.52
CA GLY A 18 8.40 4.90 -31.50
C GLY A 18 8.14 4.34 -30.10
N ALA A 19 7.10 3.53 -29.94
CA ALA A 19 6.77 2.88 -28.68
C ALA A 19 7.85 1.91 -28.20
N ASN A 20 8.43 1.13 -29.10
CA ASN A 20 9.53 0.23 -28.80
C ASN A 20 10.81 0.97 -28.30
N LYS A 21 11.07 2.17 -28.81
CA LYS A 21 12.18 3.03 -28.36
C LYS A 21 12.07 3.39 -26.88
N TYR A 22 10.86 3.55 -26.37
CA TYR A 22 10.59 3.94 -24.97
C TYR A 22 10.08 2.80 -24.09
N ASN A 23 10.08 1.58 -24.61
CA ASN A 23 9.55 0.40 -23.90
C ASN A 23 8.05 0.52 -23.54
N LEU A 24 7.30 1.31 -24.31
CA LEU A 24 5.88 1.47 -24.14
C LEU A 24 5.13 0.30 -24.81
N LYS A 25 4.26 -0.34 -24.06
CA LYS A 25 3.41 -1.44 -24.53
C LYS A 25 2.05 -1.37 -23.87
N LYS A 26 1.02 -1.88 -24.56
CA LYS A 26 -0.29 -2.07 -23.94
C LYS A 26 -0.20 -3.09 -22.81
N ILE A 27 -0.79 -2.74 -21.67
CA ILE A 27 -0.81 -3.59 -20.49
C ILE A 27 -2.24 -3.99 -20.18
N ASP A 28 -2.52 -5.28 -20.22
CA ASP A 28 -3.80 -5.85 -19.80
C ASP A 28 -3.81 -6.07 -18.26
N THR A 29 -4.24 -5.06 -17.54
CA THR A 29 -4.33 -5.10 -16.08
C THR A 29 -5.35 -6.13 -15.59
N GLU A 30 -6.41 -6.44 -16.37
CA GLU A 30 -7.38 -7.46 -15.99
C GLU A 30 -6.79 -8.87 -16.14
N SER A 31 -6.00 -9.12 -17.18
CA SER A 31 -5.26 -10.38 -17.32
C SER A 31 -4.28 -10.60 -16.17
N ILE A 32 -3.56 -9.54 -15.74
CA ILE A 32 -2.67 -9.61 -14.57
C ILE A 32 -3.46 -9.98 -13.30
N LYS A 33 -4.59 -9.31 -13.04
CA LYS A 33 -5.44 -9.61 -11.88
C LYS A 33 -5.93 -11.06 -11.89
N ASN A 34 -6.47 -11.51 -13.00
CA ASN A 34 -6.99 -12.87 -13.15
C ASN A 34 -5.89 -13.92 -12.97
N ASN A 35 -4.71 -13.70 -13.53
CA ASN A 35 -3.57 -14.61 -13.39
C ASN A 35 -3.11 -14.72 -11.93
N VAL A 36 -2.97 -13.58 -11.25
CA VAL A 36 -2.56 -13.57 -9.83
C VAL A 36 -3.61 -14.25 -8.95
N LEU A 37 -4.91 -14.01 -9.18
CA LEU A 37 -6.00 -14.62 -8.43
C LEU A 37 -6.07 -16.13 -8.64
N MET A 38 -5.87 -16.62 -9.86
CA MET A 38 -5.89 -18.06 -10.16
C MET A 38 -4.71 -18.79 -9.54
N ASN A 39 -3.52 -18.19 -9.54
CA ASN A 39 -2.30 -18.84 -9.06
C ASN A 39 -2.07 -18.73 -7.55
N ASN A 40 -2.80 -17.86 -6.85
CA ASN A 40 -2.62 -17.62 -5.42
C ASN A 40 -3.93 -17.84 -4.67
N THR A 41 -4.14 -19.04 -4.13
CA THR A 41 -5.30 -19.31 -3.28
C THR A 41 -5.07 -18.90 -1.84
N PHE A 42 -6.11 -18.47 -1.14
CA PHE A 42 -6.04 -18.15 0.29
C PHE A 42 -5.54 -19.33 1.14
N TYR A 43 -5.88 -20.54 0.74
CA TYR A 43 -5.42 -21.76 1.40
C TYR A 43 -3.90 -21.93 1.27
N ALA A 44 -3.35 -21.74 0.05
CA ALA A 44 -1.90 -21.83 -0.18
C ALA A 44 -1.14 -20.74 0.60
N PHE A 45 -1.67 -19.51 0.61
CA PHE A 45 -1.13 -18.40 1.40
C PHE A 45 -1.07 -18.72 2.90
N LYS A 46 -2.14 -19.28 3.46
CA LYS A 46 -2.21 -19.69 4.86
C LYS A 46 -1.24 -20.84 5.16
N LYS A 47 -1.15 -21.82 4.27
CA LYS A 47 -0.25 -22.99 4.41
C LYS A 47 1.23 -22.59 4.39
N ALA A 48 1.59 -21.56 3.61
CA ALA A 48 2.95 -21.02 3.55
C ALA A 48 3.40 -20.28 4.83
N GLY A 49 2.58 -20.21 5.87
CA GLY A 49 2.90 -19.57 7.13
C GLY A 49 2.87 -18.05 7.11
N ASN A 50 2.37 -17.45 6.02
CA ASN A 50 2.29 -15.98 5.86
C ASN A 50 1.25 -15.31 6.78
N CYS A 51 0.43 -16.12 7.47
CA CYS A 51 -0.56 -15.67 8.44
C CYS A 51 -0.01 -15.57 9.87
N ARG A 52 1.22 -15.13 10.06
CA ARG A 52 1.70 -14.75 11.40
C ARG A 52 1.11 -13.39 11.78
N ILE A 53 -0.17 -13.38 12.10
CA ILE A 53 -0.84 -12.16 12.53
C ILE A 53 -0.80 -12.16 14.05
N CYS A 54 0.11 -11.37 14.58
CA CYS A 54 0.01 -10.92 15.96
C CYS A 54 -1.22 -10.01 16.06
N LEU A 55 -2.19 -10.41 16.88
CA LEU A 55 -3.22 -9.48 17.33
C LEU A 55 -2.51 -8.31 18.00
N SER A 56 -2.87 -7.09 17.64
CA SER A 56 -2.35 -5.93 18.35
C SER A 56 -2.84 -5.98 19.80
N LEU A 57 -2.05 -5.43 20.73
CA LEU A 57 -2.44 -5.36 22.13
C LEU A 57 -3.80 -4.65 22.32
N ALA A 58 -4.08 -3.65 21.48
CA ALA A 58 -5.34 -2.92 21.48
C ALA A 58 -6.52 -3.80 21.03
N GLU A 59 -6.37 -4.62 20.00
CA GLU A 59 -7.41 -5.53 19.53
C GLU A 59 -7.70 -6.63 20.54
N PHE A 60 -6.65 -7.18 21.17
CA PHE A 60 -6.79 -8.16 22.24
C PHE A 60 -7.51 -7.54 23.45
N GLY A 61 -7.10 -6.33 23.86
CA GLY A 61 -7.73 -5.60 24.95
C GLY A 61 -9.22 -5.29 24.67
N ALA A 62 -9.55 -4.89 23.46
CA ALA A 62 -10.93 -4.59 23.08
C ALA A 62 -11.85 -5.84 23.17
N ILE A 63 -11.37 -7.02 22.71
CA ILE A 63 -12.13 -8.27 22.85
C ILE A 63 -12.28 -8.64 24.32
N PHE A 64 -11.22 -8.54 25.10
CA PHE A 64 -11.22 -8.91 26.50
C PHE A 64 -12.21 -8.04 27.29
N ILE A 65 -12.13 -6.71 27.16
CA ILE A 65 -13.04 -5.77 27.81
C ILE A 65 -14.49 -5.99 27.34
N GLY A 66 -14.72 -6.14 26.03
CA GLY A 66 -16.06 -6.41 25.48
C GLY A 66 -16.65 -7.70 26.04
N SER A 67 -15.86 -8.75 26.17
CA SER A 67 -16.31 -10.03 26.74
C SER A 67 -16.63 -9.91 28.23
N ILE A 68 -15.88 -9.11 29.01
CA ILE A 68 -16.18 -8.83 30.42
C ILE A 68 -17.51 -8.09 30.55
N ILE A 69 -17.75 -7.05 29.75
CA ILE A 69 -18.99 -6.25 29.82
C ILE A 69 -20.20 -7.15 29.53
N VAL A 70 -20.13 -7.94 28.48
CA VAL A 70 -21.22 -8.86 28.11
C VAL A 70 -21.41 -9.92 29.18
N GLY A 71 -20.32 -10.53 29.70
CA GLY A 71 -20.39 -11.50 30.79
C GLY A 71 -21.00 -10.93 32.07
N ALA A 72 -20.68 -9.68 32.41
CA ALA A 72 -21.26 -8.99 33.57
C ALA A 72 -22.77 -8.76 33.42
N ILE A 73 -23.24 -8.38 32.22
CA ILE A 73 -24.68 -8.25 31.94
C ILE A 73 -25.40 -9.59 32.13
N PHE A 74 -24.82 -10.68 31.57
CA PHE A 74 -25.45 -12.00 31.72
C PHE A 74 -25.42 -12.54 33.16
N SER A 75 -24.43 -12.15 33.97
CA SER A 75 -24.31 -12.59 35.35
C SER A 75 -25.45 -12.07 36.26
N THR A 76 -26.19 -11.00 35.83
CA THR A 76 -27.36 -10.48 36.53
C THR A 76 -28.61 -11.35 36.36
N PHE A 77 -28.64 -12.16 35.29
CA PHE A 77 -29.82 -12.95 34.92
C PHE A 77 -29.59 -14.47 34.95
N LEU A 78 -28.32 -14.92 34.96
CA LEU A 78 -27.94 -16.32 34.86
C LEU A 78 -27.02 -16.75 36.00
N PRO A 79 -27.05 -18.06 36.39
CA PRO A 79 -26.08 -18.59 37.33
C PRO A 79 -24.65 -18.31 36.90
N SER A 80 -23.76 -18.02 37.84
CA SER A 80 -22.34 -17.61 37.59
C SER A 80 -21.58 -18.59 36.68
N ILE A 81 -21.86 -19.88 36.75
CA ILE A 81 -21.20 -20.89 35.92
C ILE A 81 -21.58 -20.69 34.44
N ILE A 82 -22.87 -20.44 34.13
CA ILE A 82 -23.33 -20.24 32.77
C ILE A 82 -22.78 -18.92 32.19
N SER A 83 -22.76 -17.88 33.00
CA SER A 83 -22.17 -16.58 32.65
C SER A 83 -20.67 -16.70 32.31
N MET A 84 -19.92 -17.49 33.06
CA MET A 84 -18.50 -17.77 32.79
C MET A 84 -18.30 -18.55 31.48
N ILE A 85 -19.15 -19.52 31.16
CA ILE A 85 -19.10 -20.26 29.89
C ILE A 85 -19.35 -19.30 28.71
N ILE A 86 -20.36 -18.42 28.82
CA ILE A 86 -20.66 -17.42 27.80
C ILE A 86 -19.49 -16.47 27.59
N PHE A 87 -18.87 -15.98 28.66
CA PHE A 87 -17.67 -15.12 28.57
C PHE A 87 -16.55 -15.80 27.78
N VAL A 88 -16.19 -17.04 28.15
CA VAL A 88 -15.13 -17.80 27.48
C VAL A 88 -15.48 -18.04 26.01
N ALA A 89 -16.72 -18.40 25.69
CA ALA A 89 -17.17 -18.64 24.32
C ALA A 89 -17.07 -17.37 23.47
N LEU A 90 -17.52 -16.21 23.98
CA LEU A 90 -17.43 -14.93 23.29
C LEU A 90 -16.00 -14.47 23.09
N PHE A 91 -15.14 -14.67 24.09
CA PHE A 91 -13.73 -14.33 24.01
C PHE A 91 -13.04 -15.15 22.92
N VAL A 92 -13.19 -16.49 22.94
CA VAL A 92 -12.61 -17.39 21.92
C VAL A 92 -13.17 -17.05 20.53
N TYR A 93 -14.47 -16.83 20.40
CA TYR A 93 -15.09 -16.44 19.13
C TYR A 93 -14.52 -15.12 18.60
N GLY A 94 -14.38 -14.11 19.46
CA GLY A 94 -13.78 -12.82 19.12
C GLY A 94 -12.36 -12.96 18.60
N LEU A 95 -11.53 -13.76 19.25
CA LEU A 95 -10.15 -14.05 18.81
C LEU A 95 -10.12 -14.73 17.43
N ILE A 96 -10.98 -15.72 17.20
CA ILE A 96 -11.07 -16.43 15.91
C ILE A 96 -11.53 -15.46 14.81
N PHE A 97 -12.53 -14.62 15.10
CA PHE A 97 -13.07 -13.66 14.16
C PHE A 97 -12.01 -12.63 13.72
N LEU A 98 -11.30 -12.00 14.68
CA LEU A 98 -10.25 -11.04 14.36
C LEU A 98 -9.08 -11.69 13.62
N ARG A 99 -8.67 -12.89 14.03
CA ARG A 99 -7.64 -13.64 13.31
C ARG A 99 -8.03 -13.86 11.85
N ASN A 100 -9.27 -14.24 11.57
CA ASN A 100 -9.73 -14.46 10.20
C ASN A 100 -9.82 -13.16 9.40
N LYS A 101 -10.30 -12.07 10.02
CA LYS A 101 -10.36 -10.74 9.40
C LYS A 101 -8.97 -10.25 9.01
N ASN A 102 -8.01 -10.30 9.93
CA ASN A 102 -6.64 -9.85 9.71
C ASN A 102 -5.93 -10.73 8.66
N SER A 103 -6.17 -12.04 8.68
CA SER A 103 -5.64 -12.97 7.67
C SER A 103 -6.13 -12.64 6.27
N ARG A 104 -7.40 -12.27 6.11
CA ARG A 104 -7.95 -11.86 4.81
C ARG A 104 -7.36 -10.53 4.34
N ALA A 105 -7.19 -9.56 5.25
CA ALA A 105 -6.55 -8.29 4.92
C ALA A 105 -5.10 -8.49 4.46
N ALA A 106 -4.32 -9.31 5.17
CA ALA A 106 -2.95 -9.65 4.79
C ALA A 106 -2.89 -10.37 3.43
N TYR A 107 -3.82 -11.28 3.16
CA TYR A 107 -3.92 -11.95 1.87
C TYR A 107 -4.25 -10.98 0.73
N ASN A 108 -5.19 -10.08 0.93
CA ASN A 108 -5.52 -9.06 -0.07
C ASN A 108 -4.33 -8.16 -0.38
N ASN A 109 -3.60 -7.70 0.65
CA ASN A 109 -2.38 -6.94 0.47
C ASN A 109 -1.29 -7.73 -0.26
N TYR A 110 -1.17 -9.03 0.02
CA TYR A 110 -0.25 -9.91 -0.69
C TYR A 110 -0.59 -10.00 -2.18
N LEU A 111 -1.87 -10.24 -2.52
CA LEU A 111 -2.32 -10.28 -3.91
C LEU A 111 -2.07 -8.95 -4.63
N GLU A 112 -2.41 -7.84 -3.99
CA GLU A 112 -2.17 -6.50 -4.52
C GLU A 112 -0.69 -6.28 -4.84
N ASN A 113 0.20 -6.62 -3.91
CA ASN A 113 1.64 -6.49 -4.10
C ASN A 113 2.15 -7.36 -5.25
N GLN A 114 1.62 -8.58 -5.43
CA GLN A 114 1.97 -9.44 -6.56
C GLN A 114 1.51 -8.84 -7.90
N MET A 115 0.29 -8.31 -7.96
CA MET A 115 -0.23 -7.64 -9.16
C MET A 115 0.64 -6.43 -9.54
N ILE A 116 0.96 -5.58 -8.57
CA ILE A 116 1.79 -4.39 -8.78
C ILE A 116 3.21 -4.77 -9.18
N ALA A 117 3.79 -5.85 -8.61
CA ALA A 117 5.12 -6.32 -8.97
C ALA A 117 5.20 -6.76 -10.44
N ILE A 118 4.19 -7.49 -10.93
CA ILE A 118 4.09 -7.88 -12.34
C ILE A 118 3.92 -6.64 -13.22
N TYR A 119 2.97 -5.78 -12.89
CA TYR A 119 2.67 -4.57 -13.65
C TYR A 119 3.88 -3.62 -13.73
N LYS A 120 4.65 -3.47 -12.65
CA LYS A 120 5.85 -2.63 -12.59
C LYS A 120 6.91 -3.03 -13.64
N ASN A 121 7.02 -4.33 -13.95
CA ASN A 121 7.99 -4.81 -14.92
C ASN A 121 7.63 -4.42 -16.36
N ASP A 122 6.34 -4.16 -16.60
CA ASP A 122 5.78 -3.86 -17.91
C ASP A 122 5.51 -2.37 -18.10
N LEU A 123 5.36 -1.62 -17.00
CA LEU A 123 5.04 -0.19 -17.03
C LEU A 123 6.25 0.66 -17.40
N ALA A 124 6.12 1.43 -18.47
CA ALA A 124 7.08 2.48 -18.80
C ALA A 124 6.85 3.72 -17.92
N VAL A 125 7.93 4.19 -17.29
CA VAL A 125 7.94 5.35 -16.37
C VAL A 125 8.97 6.35 -16.91
N LEU A 126 8.49 7.44 -17.53
CA LEU A 126 9.31 8.41 -18.24
C LEU A 126 9.22 9.80 -17.60
N ASN A 127 10.35 10.48 -17.47
CA ASN A 127 10.41 11.86 -16.96
C ASN A 127 10.20 12.93 -18.03
N PHE A 128 9.87 12.53 -19.23
CA PHE A 128 9.59 13.40 -20.38
C PHE A 128 8.35 12.93 -21.12
N VAL A 129 7.89 13.73 -22.07
CA VAL A 129 6.80 13.39 -22.99
C VAL A 129 7.42 12.74 -24.23
N PRO A 130 7.07 11.47 -24.55
CA PRO A 130 7.61 10.79 -25.71
C PRO A 130 7.07 11.41 -27.01
N GLU A 131 7.91 11.55 -28.01
CA GLU A 131 7.56 12.05 -29.34
C GLU A 131 7.14 10.91 -30.27
N ASN A 132 6.23 11.20 -31.21
CA ASN A 132 5.77 10.29 -32.25
C ASN A 132 5.09 9.01 -31.72
N ILE A 133 4.32 9.15 -30.64
CA ILE A 133 3.51 8.08 -30.07
C ILE A 133 2.10 8.58 -29.87
N ASP A 134 1.12 7.81 -30.35
CA ASP A 134 -0.29 8.08 -30.12
C ASP A 134 -0.72 7.52 -28.77
N TYR A 135 -1.10 8.40 -27.88
CA TYR A 135 -1.63 8.05 -26.58
C TYR A 135 -2.76 8.97 -26.15
N GLN A 136 -3.64 8.46 -25.32
CA GLN A 136 -4.66 9.22 -24.63
C GLN A 136 -4.24 9.43 -23.17
N THR A 137 -4.32 10.66 -22.69
CA THR A 137 -4.12 10.96 -21.27
C THR A 137 -5.33 10.50 -20.47
N ILE A 138 -5.09 9.74 -19.40
CA ILE A 138 -6.14 9.28 -18.48
C ILE A 138 -6.34 10.32 -17.38
N LYS A 139 -5.28 10.55 -16.60
CA LYS A 139 -5.31 11.44 -15.43
C LYS A 139 -3.91 11.79 -14.97
N MET A 140 -3.75 12.98 -14.39
CA MET A 140 -2.56 13.28 -13.57
C MET A 140 -2.63 12.54 -12.25
N ILE A 141 -1.53 11.88 -11.89
CA ILE A 141 -1.34 11.16 -10.64
C ILE A 141 -0.44 12.03 -9.75
N GLU A 142 -0.89 12.26 -8.52
CA GLU A 142 -0.10 12.93 -7.48
C GLU A 142 -0.03 12.00 -6.26
N VAL A 143 1.18 11.73 -5.80
CA VAL A 143 1.43 10.81 -4.68
C VAL A 143 2.54 11.34 -3.79
N SER A 144 2.58 10.83 -2.57
CA SER A 144 3.67 11.10 -1.63
C SER A 144 4.17 9.82 -0.98
N GLY A 145 5.38 9.86 -0.42
CA GLY A 145 5.97 8.78 0.34
C GLY A 145 7.08 9.30 1.25
N GLU A 146 7.41 8.53 2.26
CA GLU A 146 8.50 8.86 3.21
C GLU A 146 9.89 8.89 2.54
N ASN A 147 10.02 8.27 1.37
CA ASN A 147 11.20 8.28 0.54
C ASN A 147 10.82 8.12 -0.94
N TYR A 148 11.83 8.24 -1.81
CA TYR A 148 11.66 8.12 -3.27
C TYR A 148 11.04 6.80 -3.70
N ASP A 149 11.47 5.68 -3.12
CA ASP A 149 11.00 4.35 -3.50
C ASP A 149 9.53 4.13 -3.14
N ILE A 150 9.10 4.61 -1.96
CA ILE A 150 7.71 4.56 -1.54
C ILE A 150 6.83 5.46 -2.42
N ALA A 151 7.28 6.69 -2.70
CA ALA A 151 6.55 7.58 -3.59
C ALA A 151 6.42 6.99 -5.01
N LYS A 152 7.51 6.41 -5.55
CA LYS A 152 7.50 5.72 -6.84
C LYS A 152 6.58 4.50 -6.84
N TYR A 153 6.59 3.70 -5.78
CA TYR A 153 5.65 2.58 -5.62
C TYR A 153 4.21 3.06 -5.64
N ASN A 154 3.89 4.13 -4.91
CA ASN A 154 2.55 4.71 -4.86
C ASN A 154 2.11 5.25 -6.23
N LEU A 155 3.04 5.83 -7.02
CA LEU A 155 2.79 6.26 -8.40
C LEU A 155 2.41 5.07 -9.30
N ILE A 156 3.20 3.99 -9.25
CA ILE A 156 2.96 2.76 -10.01
C ILE A 156 1.64 2.11 -9.60
N LYS A 157 1.36 2.05 -8.31
CA LYS A 157 0.10 1.54 -7.76
C LYS A 157 -1.10 2.33 -8.28
N SER A 158 -1.02 3.65 -8.29
CA SER A 158 -2.08 4.51 -8.82
C SER A 158 -2.27 4.32 -10.34
N ALA A 159 -1.18 4.18 -11.10
CA ALA A 159 -1.24 3.88 -12.52
C ALA A 159 -1.90 2.51 -12.81
N PHE A 160 -1.60 1.49 -12.00
CA PHE A 160 -2.24 0.18 -12.08
C PHE A 160 -3.76 0.25 -11.94
N TYR A 161 -4.26 0.99 -10.93
CA TYR A 161 -5.70 1.15 -10.71
C TYR A 161 -6.39 1.97 -11.80
N LEU A 162 -5.66 2.84 -12.49
CA LEU A 162 -6.16 3.58 -13.64
C LEU A 162 -6.11 2.74 -14.94
N GLY A 163 -5.47 1.57 -14.93
CA GLY A 163 -5.27 0.74 -16.11
C GLY A 163 -4.36 1.40 -17.15
N ALA A 164 -3.39 2.19 -16.71
CA ALA A 164 -2.48 2.91 -17.59
C ALA A 164 -1.48 1.95 -18.29
N ASP A 165 -1.05 2.33 -19.49
CA ASP A 165 0.02 1.63 -20.22
C ASP A 165 1.39 2.27 -19.99
N GLY A 166 1.42 3.50 -19.44
CA GLY A 166 2.62 4.23 -19.06
C GLY A 166 2.35 5.42 -18.16
N VAL A 167 3.40 5.93 -17.54
CA VAL A 167 3.38 7.22 -16.83
C VAL A 167 4.49 8.10 -17.41
N ILE A 168 4.12 9.29 -17.87
CA ILE A 168 5.02 10.23 -18.54
C ILE A 168 5.10 11.55 -17.79
N ASN A 169 6.08 12.39 -18.14
CA ASN A 169 6.30 13.70 -17.55
C ASN A 169 6.37 13.68 -16.03
N ILE A 170 7.17 12.75 -15.49
CA ILE A 170 7.28 12.57 -14.05
C ILE A 170 8.19 13.64 -13.47
N THR A 171 7.68 14.32 -12.48
CA THR A 171 8.43 15.27 -11.65
C THR A 171 8.37 14.84 -10.18
N HIS A 172 9.39 15.19 -9.42
CA HIS A 172 9.42 14.95 -7.99
C HIS A 172 10.01 16.13 -7.24
N SER A 173 9.53 16.32 -6.02
CA SER A 173 10.09 17.25 -5.05
C SER A 173 10.21 16.58 -3.70
N SER A 174 11.17 16.99 -2.87
CA SER A 174 11.34 16.47 -1.53
C SER A 174 11.37 17.61 -0.52
N THR A 175 10.71 17.39 0.62
CA THR A 175 10.75 18.27 1.79
C THR A 175 11.27 17.49 2.97
N ALA A 176 12.23 18.05 3.68
CA ALA A 176 12.77 17.46 4.90
C ALA A 176 12.36 18.32 6.11
N TYR A 177 11.82 17.69 7.14
CA TYR A 177 11.48 18.32 8.41
C TYR A 177 12.36 17.77 9.50
N ALA A 178 13.03 18.63 10.25
CA ALA A 178 13.75 18.25 11.45
C ALA A 178 12.90 18.57 12.67
N THR A 179 12.57 17.56 13.48
CA THR A 179 11.91 17.74 14.76
C THR A 179 12.91 17.41 15.87
N SER A 180 13.25 18.41 16.68
CA SER A 180 14.14 18.22 17.83
C SER A 180 13.32 18.17 19.11
N THR A 181 13.44 17.09 19.86
CA THR A 181 12.86 16.95 21.20
C THR A 181 13.96 17.09 22.22
N VAL A 182 13.86 18.12 23.08
CA VAL A 182 14.79 18.35 24.20
C VAL A 182 14.14 17.83 25.46
N THR A 183 14.75 16.83 26.08
CA THR A 183 14.35 16.33 27.39
C THR A 183 15.43 16.68 28.41
N GLY A 184 15.07 17.43 29.48
CA GLY A 184 15.96 17.77 30.55
C GLY A 184 15.46 17.19 31.88
N SER A 185 16.35 16.58 32.67
CA SER A 185 16.09 16.23 34.06
C SER A 185 17.01 17.00 34.97
N ILE A 186 16.44 17.62 36.00
CA ILE A 186 17.18 18.32 37.05
C ILE A 186 17.06 17.51 38.34
N SER A 187 18.17 17.10 38.90
CA SER A 187 18.21 16.48 40.23
C SER A 187 18.96 17.37 41.24
N THR A 188 18.33 17.59 42.37
CA THR A 188 18.95 18.27 43.52
C THR A 188 19.33 17.25 44.60
N ASN A 189 20.60 17.17 44.94
CA ASN A 189 21.06 16.38 46.07
C ASN A 189 20.99 17.20 47.35
N SER A 190 20.91 16.51 48.50
CA SER A 190 20.84 17.10 49.84
C SER A 190 22.04 18.02 50.23
N SER A 191 23.06 18.11 49.37
CA SER A 191 24.22 19.01 49.51
C SER A 191 24.14 20.26 48.62
N SER A 192 22.93 20.66 48.15
CA SER A 192 22.69 21.86 47.34
C SER A 192 23.40 21.88 45.96
N ARG A 193 23.87 20.73 45.46
CA ARG A 193 24.44 20.62 44.11
C ARG A 193 23.34 20.27 43.14
N VAL A 194 23.11 21.17 42.19
CA VAL A 194 22.18 20.97 41.09
C VAL A 194 22.94 20.34 39.91
N THR A 195 22.54 19.15 39.48
CA THR A 195 23.07 18.51 38.28
C THR A 195 21.91 18.37 37.28
N GLY A 196 22.11 18.86 36.06
CA GLY A 196 21.12 18.74 34.97
C GLY A 196 21.70 17.91 33.81
N ASN A 197 20.93 17.00 33.30
CA ASN A 197 21.21 16.28 32.05
C ASN A 197 20.22 16.76 30.99
N ILE A 198 20.75 17.18 29.83
CA ILE A 198 19.94 17.58 28.66
C ILE A 198 20.24 16.58 27.57
N ASN A 199 19.20 15.84 27.16
CA ASN A 199 19.24 14.98 25.99
C ASN A 199 18.47 15.64 24.82
N THR A 200 19.12 15.74 23.69
CA THR A 200 18.49 16.28 22.47
C THR A 200 18.39 15.15 21.43
N ASP A 201 17.17 14.73 21.12
CA ASP A 201 16.88 13.79 20.04
C ASP A 201 16.38 14.58 18.82
N THR A 202 17.09 14.45 17.68
CA THR A 202 16.67 15.08 16.43
C THR A 202 16.21 14.00 15.47
N LYS A 203 14.91 14.02 15.11
CA LYS A 203 14.31 13.16 14.10
C LYS A 203 14.14 13.94 12.80
N ILE A 204 14.79 13.46 11.73
CA ILE A 204 14.60 13.99 10.39
C ILE A 204 13.54 13.14 9.69
N THR A 205 12.46 13.76 9.24
CA THR A 205 11.43 13.10 8.44
C THR A 205 11.45 13.72 7.04
N THR A 206 11.62 12.91 6.02
CA THR A 206 11.61 13.33 4.62
C THR A 206 10.31 12.91 3.98
N ASN A 207 9.63 13.81 3.29
CA ASN A 207 8.50 13.49 2.43
C ASN A 207 8.88 13.77 0.97
N VAL A 208 8.67 12.79 0.11
CA VAL A 208 8.86 12.91 -1.34
C VAL A 208 7.50 12.96 -2.00
N TYR A 209 7.28 13.99 -2.80
CA TYR A 209 6.09 14.15 -3.64
C TYR A 209 6.47 13.79 -5.07
N MET A 210 5.64 12.99 -5.73
CA MET A 210 5.75 12.65 -7.14
C MET A 210 4.46 12.97 -7.86
N GLN A 211 4.58 13.49 -9.07
CA GLN A 211 3.46 13.63 -9.99
C GLN A 211 3.85 13.13 -11.37
N GLY A 212 2.87 12.64 -12.11
CA GLY A 212 3.06 12.14 -13.47
C GLY A 212 1.72 11.98 -14.17
N MET A 213 1.74 11.89 -15.48
CA MET A 213 0.55 11.75 -16.31
C MET A 213 0.38 10.28 -16.72
N ALA A 214 -0.70 9.65 -16.27
CA ALA A 214 -1.09 8.32 -16.71
C ALA A 214 -1.61 8.36 -18.15
N ILE A 215 -1.13 7.46 -18.99
CA ILE A 215 -1.49 7.39 -20.40
C ILE A 215 -2.00 6.01 -20.81
N LYS A 216 -2.85 5.98 -21.83
CA LYS A 216 -3.31 4.78 -22.55
C LYS A 216 -2.84 4.85 -24.00
N LEU A 217 -2.26 3.80 -24.51
CA LEU A 217 -1.80 3.73 -25.91
C LEU A 217 -2.99 3.49 -26.86
N VAL A 218 -3.01 4.17 -28.00
CA VAL A 218 -4.14 4.23 -28.96
C VAL A 218 -3.81 3.46 -30.24
N TRP A 219 -3.17 2.32 -30.22
CA TRP A 219 -3.04 1.48 -31.42
C TRP A 219 -3.68 0.11 -31.26
#